data_f5cc4c931b81c2de474835be0bf15e34
#
_entry.id   f5cc4c931b81c2de474835be0bf15e34
#
_cell.length_a   1.000
_cell.length_b   1.000
_cell.length_c   1.000
_cell.angle_alpha   90.00
_cell.angle_beta   90.00
_cell.angle_gamma   90.00
#
_symmetry.space_group_name_H-M   'P 1'
#
loop_
_entity.id
_entity.type
_entity.pdbx_description
1 polymer ?
#
loop_
_entity_poly.entity_id
_entity_poly.type
_entity_poly.pdbx_seq_one_letter_code
_entity_poly.pdbx_strand_id
1 'polypeptide(L)'
;MNYFSISKYKPISRAFFKLVEIYNVFDIQNKFTKNIQTFHLAEGPGGFIEATAKIRNNPNDIYYGMTLLNKKDNSIPGWKKSEKFLNNHKNVKLEYGISQDGDLYNELNFQYCVKKYKNSMNIITGDGGFDFSIDFNSQERS
;
A
#
# COMPACT_ATOMS: atom_id res chain seq x y z
N MET A 1 20.81 -9.42 6.86
CA MET A 1 19.46 -9.53 6.29
C MET A 1 18.44 -9.80 7.36
N ASN A 2 17.46 -8.96 7.44
CA ASN A 2 16.43 -9.11 8.44
C ASN A 2 15.27 -9.90 7.91
N TYR A 3 15.02 -11.03 8.53
CA TYR A 3 13.77 -11.68 8.27
C TYR A 3 13.08 -12.02 9.55
N PHE A 4 11.81 -12.05 9.44
CA PHE A 4 10.97 -12.64 10.43
C PHE A 4 10.54 -14.01 9.92
N SER A 5 10.06 -14.85 10.81
CA SER A 5 9.65 -16.19 10.41
C SER A 5 8.34 -16.14 9.64
N ILE A 6 8.43 -16.14 8.32
CA ILE A 6 7.27 -16.07 7.43
C ILE A 6 6.33 -17.26 7.67
N SER A 7 6.89 -18.44 7.94
CA SER A 7 6.10 -19.66 8.13
C SER A 7 5.17 -19.62 9.33
N LYS A 8 5.48 -18.79 10.33
CA LYS A 8 4.67 -18.65 11.54
C LYS A 8 3.80 -17.41 11.53
N TYR A 9 4.03 -16.49 10.59
CA TYR A 9 3.28 -15.27 10.52
C TYR A 9 2.00 -15.47 9.71
N LYS A 10 0.89 -14.98 10.26
CA LYS A 10 -0.40 -15.09 9.59
C LYS A 10 -0.80 -13.71 9.04
N PRO A 11 -0.53 -13.44 7.76
CA PRO A 11 -0.81 -12.14 7.19
C PRO A 11 -2.29 -11.95 6.88
N ILE A 12 -2.68 -10.71 6.65
CA ILE A 12 -4.03 -10.33 6.28
C ILE A 12 -4.45 -10.95 4.95
N SER A 13 -3.50 -11.04 4.00
CA SER A 13 -3.78 -11.64 2.69
C SER A 13 -2.50 -12.21 2.08
N ARG A 14 -2.67 -12.99 1.01
CA ARG A 14 -1.54 -13.59 0.29
C ARG A 14 -0.65 -12.55 -0.39
N ALA A 15 -1.19 -11.39 -0.68
CA ALA A 15 -0.42 -10.30 -1.27
C ALA A 15 0.79 -9.91 -0.39
N PHE A 16 0.69 -10.13 0.92
CA PHE A 16 1.79 -9.90 1.84
C PHE A 16 3.07 -10.61 1.38
N PHE A 17 2.97 -11.91 1.07
CA PHE A 17 4.14 -12.70 0.69
C PHE A 17 4.70 -12.26 -0.66
N LYS A 18 3.83 -11.89 -1.57
CA LYS A 18 4.22 -11.39 -2.89
C LYS A 18 5.10 -10.14 -2.77
N LEU A 19 4.70 -9.21 -1.93
CA LEU A 19 5.47 -7.99 -1.75
C LEU A 19 6.76 -8.23 -0.96
N VAL A 20 6.74 -9.11 0.04
CA VAL A 20 7.97 -9.49 0.76
C VAL A 20 9.01 -10.00 -0.22
N GLU A 21 8.60 -10.88 -1.14
CA GLU A 21 9.49 -11.41 -2.17
C GLU A 21 10.06 -10.31 -3.06
N ILE A 22 9.22 -9.37 -3.48
CA ILE A 22 9.65 -8.25 -4.32
C ILE A 22 10.65 -7.37 -3.58
N TYR A 23 10.41 -7.06 -2.32
CA TYR A 23 11.37 -6.30 -1.52
C TYR A 23 12.72 -6.99 -1.44
N ASN A 24 12.72 -8.32 -1.30
CA ASN A 24 13.96 -9.08 -1.20
C ASN A 24 14.69 -9.16 -2.54
N VAL A 25 13.97 -9.45 -3.62
CA VAL A 25 14.57 -9.61 -4.95
C VAL A 25 15.22 -8.31 -5.42
N PHE A 26 14.58 -7.19 -5.20
CA PHE A 26 15.08 -5.90 -5.67
C PHE A 26 15.84 -5.12 -4.60
N ASP A 27 16.04 -5.70 -3.43
CA ASP A 27 16.79 -5.08 -2.34
C ASP A 27 16.25 -3.68 -1.99
N ILE A 28 14.94 -3.55 -1.98
CA ILE A 28 14.28 -2.25 -1.84
C ILE A 28 14.59 -1.64 -0.48
N GLN A 29 14.65 -2.46 0.56
CA GLN A 29 14.89 -1.97 1.93
C GLN A 29 16.18 -1.18 2.04
N ASN A 30 17.23 -1.60 1.34
CA ASN A 30 18.52 -0.94 1.38
C ASN A 30 18.60 0.31 0.50
N LYS A 31 17.62 0.51 -0.39
CA LYS A 31 17.58 1.70 -1.25
C LYS A 31 17.02 2.93 -0.54
N PHE A 32 16.31 2.74 0.55
CA PHE A 32 15.66 3.82 1.27
C PHE A 32 16.10 3.81 2.72
N THR A 33 17.08 4.65 3.04
CA THR A 33 17.66 4.75 4.39
C THR A 33 16.99 5.81 5.24
N LYS A 34 16.17 6.67 4.63
CA LYS A 34 15.43 7.72 5.32
C LYS A 34 13.96 7.36 5.41
N ASN A 35 13.19 8.19 6.10
CA ASN A 35 11.73 8.04 6.14
C ASN A 35 11.14 8.17 4.74
N ILE A 36 10.19 7.33 4.42
CA ILE A 36 9.56 7.31 3.10
C ILE A 36 8.05 7.43 3.20
N GLN A 37 7.44 7.74 2.07
CA GLN A 37 5.99 7.67 1.90
C GLN A 37 5.70 6.69 0.76
N THR A 38 4.70 5.86 0.96
CA THR A 38 4.28 4.88 -0.04
C THR A 38 2.79 5.02 -0.34
N PHE A 39 2.39 4.60 -1.53
CA PHE A 39 1.00 4.57 -1.91
C PHE A 39 0.66 3.23 -2.54
N HIS A 40 -0.36 2.57 -2.01
CA HIS A 40 -0.75 1.22 -2.43
C HIS A 40 -2.15 1.26 -3.02
N LEU A 41 -2.23 1.06 -4.32
CA LEU A 41 -3.48 1.11 -5.08
C LEU A 41 -4.17 -0.25 -5.07
N ALA A 42 -5.50 -0.23 -5.03
CA ALA A 42 -6.33 -1.44 -5.04
C ALA A 42 -5.92 -2.41 -3.92
N GLU A 43 -5.70 -1.87 -2.74
CA GLU A 43 -4.93 -2.54 -1.69
C GLU A 43 -5.75 -3.50 -0.83
N GLY A 44 -7.07 -3.33 -0.74
CA GLY A 44 -7.87 -4.14 0.18
C GLY A 44 -7.63 -5.64 0.03
N PRO A 45 -7.46 -6.36 1.13
CA PRO A 45 -7.62 -5.93 2.52
C PRO A 45 -6.35 -5.38 3.21
N GLY A 46 -5.25 -5.13 2.51
CA GLY A 46 -4.10 -4.47 3.11
C GLY A 46 -2.82 -5.27 3.16
N GLY A 47 -2.70 -6.29 2.32
CA GLY A 47 -1.52 -7.16 2.34
C GLY A 47 -0.22 -6.47 2.00
N PHE A 48 -0.23 -5.56 1.04
CA PHE A 48 0.98 -4.82 0.65
C PHE A 48 1.38 -3.81 1.71
N ILE A 49 0.42 -3.11 2.30
CA ILE A 49 0.71 -2.17 3.38
C ILE A 49 1.26 -2.90 4.59
N GLU A 50 0.68 -4.03 4.94
CA GLU A 50 1.16 -4.84 6.05
C GLU A 50 2.60 -5.30 5.82
N ALA A 51 2.90 -5.79 4.61
CA ALA A 51 4.26 -6.21 4.27
C ALA A 51 5.24 -5.04 4.37
N THR A 52 4.87 -3.89 3.84
CA THR A 52 5.70 -2.70 3.89
C THR A 52 5.97 -2.29 5.33
N ALA A 53 4.94 -2.23 6.16
CA ALA A 53 5.09 -1.87 7.57
C ALA A 53 6.00 -2.83 8.32
N LYS A 54 5.89 -4.13 8.05
CA LYS A 54 6.73 -5.15 8.70
C LYS A 54 8.18 -5.04 8.28
N ILE A 55 8.43 -4.90 6.98
CA ILE A 55 9.79 -4.83 6.46
C ILE A 55 10.48 -3.53 6.85
N ARG A 56 9.79 -2.43 6.71
CA ARG A 56 10.33 -1.12 7.05
C ARG A 56 10.52 -0.95 8.56
N ASN A 57 9.53 -1.37 9.32
CA ASN A 57 9.54 -1.24 10.78
C ASN A 57 9.95 0.18 11.24
N ASN A 58 9.40 1.19 10.57
CA ASN A 58 9.74 2.58 10.81
C ASN A 58 8.47 3.39 11.04
N PRO A 59 8.19 3.79 12.29
CA PRO A 59 6.95 4.52 12.59
C PRO A 59 6.89 5.92 12.01
N ASN A 60 8.00 6.43 11.50
CA ASN A 60 8.06 7.74 10.86
C ASN A 60 7.78 7.70 9.35
N ASP A 61 7.71 6.51 8.77
CA ASP A 61 7.20 6.36 7.41
C ASP A 61 5.70 6.64 7.39
N ILE A 62 5.16 6.99 6.22
CA ILE A 62 3.72 7.12 6.02
C ILE A 62 3.32 6.22 4.85
N TYR A 63 2.35 5.35 5.08
CA TYR A 63 1.86 4.41 4.09
C TYR A 63 0.40 4.71 3.76
N TYR A 64 0.14 5.12 2.52
CA TYR A 64 -1.22 5.39 2.06
C TYR A 64 -1.77 4.18 1.34
N GLY A 65 -3.04 3.90 1.54
CA GLY A 65 -3.73 2.81 0.86
C GLY A 65 -5.08 3.26 0.34
N MET A 66 -5.45 2.78 -0.83
CA MET A 66 -6.73 3.08 -1.44
C MET A 66 -7.32 1.80 -2.03
N THR A 67 -8.56 1.51 -1.71
CA THR A 67 -9.25 0.35 -2.25
C THR A 67 -10.75 0.66 -2.36
N LEU A 68 -11.40 -0.03 -3.28
CA LEU A 68 -12.84 0.14 -3.48
C LEU A 68 -13.61 -0.29 -2.24
N LEU A 69 -14.54 0.57 -1.84
CA LEU A 69 -15.48 0.29 -0.76
C LEU A 69 -16.88 0.14 -1.36
N ASN A 70 -17.57 -0.92 -0.97
CA ASN A 70 -18.96 -1.11 -1.37
C ASN A 70 -19.72 -1.75 -0.21
N LYS A 71 -20.54 -0.95 0.45
CA LYS A 71 -21.31 -1.39 1.61
C LYS A 71 -22.39 -2.41 1.27
N LYS A 72 -22.79 -2.48 0.00
CA LYS A 72 -23.86 -3.36 -0.46
C LYS A 72 -23.33 -4.72 -0.93
N ASP A 73 -22.05 -4.82 -1.24
CA ASP A 73 -21.44 -6.03 -1.79
C ASP A 73 -20.37 -6.55 -0.82
N ASN A 74 -20.72 -7.60 -0.08
CA ASN A 74 -19.83 -8.20 0.89
C ASN A 74 -18.65 -8.94 0.26
N SER A 75 -18.68 -9.20 -1.05
CA SER A 75 -17.55 -9.84 -1.74
C SER A 75 -16.40 -8.87 -1.92
N ILE A 76 -16.62 -7.57 -1.79
CA ILE A 76 -15.58 -6.56 -1.86
C ILE A 76 -15.00 -6.35 -0.46
N PRO A 77 -13.72 -6.74 -0.25
CA PRO A 77 -13.18 -6.83 1.11
C PRO A 77 -13.01 -5.48 1.82
N GLY A 78 -12.72 -4.41 1.08
CA GLY A 78 -12.40 -3.13 1.70
C GLY A 78 -11.28 -3.28 2.73
N TRP A 79 -11.49 -2.71 3.92
CA TRP A 79 -10.50 -2.73 5.00
C TRP A 79 -10.93 -3.55 6.21
N LYS A 80 -11.98 -4.37 6.08
CA LYS A 80 -12.56 -5.09 7.23
C LYS A 80 -11.59 -6.00 7.94
N LYS A 81 -10.76 -6.74 7.18
CA LYS A 81 -9.78 -7.66 7.75
C LYS A 81 -8.58 -6.94 8.38
N SER A 82 -8.45 -5.65 8.13
CA SER A 82 -7.28 -4.88 8.52
C SER A 82 -7.49 -4.05 9.76
N GLU A 83 -8.66 -4.11 10.37
CA GLU A 83 -9.02 -3.22 11.48
C GLU A 83 -7.99 -3.24 12.60
N LYS A 84 -7.60 -4.43 13.05
CA LYS A 84 -6.60 -4.56 14.11
C LYS A 84 -5.25 -4.00 13.70
N PHE A 85 -4.83 -4.31 12.48
CA PHE A 85 -3.57 -3.80 11.94
C PHE A 85 -3.59 -2.26 11.88
N LEU A 86 -4.66 -1.68 11.35
CA LEU A 86 -4.80 -0.23 11.22
C LEU A 86 -4.79 0.46 12.58
N ASN A 87 -5.42 -0.15 13.58
CA ASN A 87 -5.43 0.39 14.94
C ASN A 87 -4.03 0.39 15.56
N ASN A 88 -3.20 -0.54 15.18
CA ASN A 88 -1.84 -0.68 15.72
C ASN A 88 -0.78 0.09 14.91
N HIS A 89 -1.15 0.64 13.75
CA HIS A 89 -0.21 1.33 12.87
C HIS A 89 -0.77 2.68 12.47
N LYS A 90 -0.52 3.68 13.31
CA LYS A 90 -1.07 5.03 13.10
C LYS A 90 -0.48 5.76 11.90
N ASN A 91 0.64 5.28 11.39
CA ASN A 91 1.27 5.83 10.20
C ASN A 91 0.70 5.27 8.88
N VAL A 92 -0.30 4.40 8.96
CA VAL A 92 -1.07 3.97 7.81
C VAL A 92 -2.26 4.91 7.64
N LYS A 93 -2.39 5.50 6.46
CA LYS A 93 -3.45 6.45 6.13
C LYS A 93 -4.28 5.91 4.98
N LEU A 94 -5.60 5.97 5.11
CA LEU A 94 -6.49 5.49 4.07
C LEU A 94 -6.95 6.64 3.20
N GLU A 95 -6.88 6.45 1.89
CA GLU A 95 -7.36 7.42 0.92
C GLU A 95 -8.67 6.92 0.32
N TYR A 96 -9.65 7.78 0.23
CA TYR A 96 -10.97 7.42 -0.27
C TYR A 96 -11.33 8.14 -1.57
N GLY A 97 -10.52 9.11 -2.00
CA GLY A 97 -10.81 9.91 -3.18
C GLY A 97 -11.91 10.94 -2.96
N ILE A 98 -12.23 11.68 -4.00
CA ILE A 98 -13.30 12.70 -3.95
C ILE A 98 -14.66 12.05 -3.70
N SER A 99 -14.93 10.91 -4.32
CA SER A 99 -16.20 10.21 -4.17
C SER A 99 -16.34 9.47 -2.85
N GLN A 100 -15.25 9.36 -2.07
CA GLN A 100 -15.22 8.71 -0.77
C GLN A 100 -15.51 7.21 -0.79
N ASP A 101 -15.37 6.57 -1.94
CA ASP A 101 -15.60 5.13 -2.10
C ASP A 101 -14.34 4.37 -2.54
N GLY A 102 -13.22 5.07 -2.70
CA GLY A 102 -11.96 4.43 -3.08
C GLY A 102 -11.92 3.89 -4.50
N ASP A 103 -12.81 4.30 -5.36
CA ASP A 103 -12.91 3.80 -6.74
C ASP A 103 -11.81 4.39 -7.61
N LEU A 104 -10.82 3.55 -7.97
CA LEU A 104 -9.70 3.95 -8.81
C LEU A 104 -10.06 4.13 -10.28
N TYR A 105 -11.17 3.54 -10.73
CA TYR A 105 -11.63 3.71 -12.10
C TYR A 105 -12.40 5.01 -12.30
N ASN A 106 -12.72 5.72 -11.21
CA ASN A 106 -13.31 7.04 -11.29
C ASN A 106 -12.21 8.04 -11.63
N GLU A 107 -12.31 8.65 -12.80
CA GLU A 107 -11.29 9.59 -13.28
C GLU A 107 -11.07 10.77 -12.33
N LEU A 108 -12.13 11.25 -11.69
CA LEU A 108 -12.01 12.35 -10.74
C LEU A 108 -11.21 11.96 -9.51
N ASN A 109 -11.38 10.72 -9.04
CA ASN A 109 -10.57 10.19 -7.94
C ASN A 109 -9.12 10.07 -8.33
N PHE A 110 -8.86 9.58 -9.54
CA PHE A 110 -7.50 9.44 -10.03
C PHE A 110 -6.81 10.80 -10.12
N GLN A 111 -7.47 11.78 -10.72
CA GLN A 111 -6.92 13.13 -10.85
C GLN A 111 -6.70 13.78 -9.48
N TYR A 112 -7.62 13.58 -8.56
CA TYR A 112 -7.50 14.09 -7.20
C TYR A 112 -6.25 13.52 -6.52
N CYS A 113 -6.02 12.23 -6.62
CA CYS A 113 -4.86 11.58 -6.01
C CYS A 113 -3.55 12.01 -6.66
N VAL A 114 -3.53 12.12 -7.99
CA VAL A 114 -2.34 12.59 -8.70
C VAL A 114 -1.95 13.99 -8.21
N LYS A 115 -2.93 14.87 -8.10
CA LYS A 115 -2.68 16.24 -7.66
C LYS A 115 -2.24 16.32 -6.20
N LYS A 116 -2.90 15.56 -5.33
CA LYS A 116 -2.64 15.58 -3.89
C LYS A 116 -1.27 15.01 -3.55
N TYR A 117 -0.86 13.92 -4.23
CA TYR A 117 0.34 13.16 -3.87
C TYR A 117 1.49 13.35 -4.86
N LYS A 118 1.38 14.28 -5.77
CA LYS A 118 2.40 14.53 -6.77
C LYS A 118 3.77 14.75 -6.12
N ASN A 119 4.75 14.01 -6.63
CA ASN A 119 6.16 14.13 -6.22
C ASN A 119 6.42 13.86 -4.73
N SER A 120 5.50 13.22 -4.03
CA SER A 120 5.66 12.95 -2.61
C SER A 120 5.88 11.48 -2.27
N MET A 121 5.70 10.57 -3.23
CA MET A 121 5.78 9.14 -2.97
C MET A 121 7.12 8.56 -3.40
N ASN A 122 7.69 7.70 -2.55
CA ASN A 122 8.91 6.98 -2.85
C ASN A 122 8.63 5.64 -3.51
N ILE A 123 7.53 5.00 -3.13
CA ILE A 123 7.12 3.71 -3.69
C ILE A 123 5.62 3.75 -3.96
N ILE A 124 5.23 3.29 -5.14
CA ILE A 124 3.82 3.13 -5.51
C ILE A 124 3.64 1.69 -5.96
N THR A 125 2.68 0.99 -5.38
CA THR A 125 2.37 -0.39 -5.78
C THR A 125 0.93 -0.49 -6.24
N GLY A 126 0.65 -1.48 -7.08
CA GLY A 126 -0.70 -1.80 -7.51
C GLY A 126 -0.87 -3.30 -7.61
N ASP A 127 -2.01 -3.80 -7.15
CA ASP A 127 -2.41 -5.19 -7.26
C ASP A 127 -3.89 -5.21 -7.62
N GLY A 128 -4.56 -6.33 -7.55
CA GLY A 128 -6.01 -6.36 -7.77
C GLY A 128 -6.44 -6.24 -9.23
N GLY A 129 -5.66 -6.80 -10.15
CA GLY A 129 -6.01 -6.83 -11.56
C GLY A 129 -5.28 -5.82 -12.42
N PHE A 130 -4.46 -4.99 -11.83
CA PHE A 130 -3.56 -4.10 -12.56
C PHE A 130 -2.22 -4.77 -12.79
N ASP A 131 -1.50 -4.31 -13.79
CA ASP A 131 -0.11 -4.67 -13.93
C ASP A 131 0.67 -4.15 -12.73
N PHE A 132 1.52 -5.01 -12.17
CA PHE A 132 2.32 -4.61 -11.03
C PHE A 132 3.38 -3.61 -11.46
N SER A 133 3.50 -2.51 -10.71
CA SER A 133 4.55 -1.53 -10.96
C SER A 133 5.05 -0.95 -9.65
N ILE A 134 6.32 -0.59 -9.64
CA ILE A 134 6.92 0.15 -8.53
C ILE A 134 7.59 1.37 -9.11
N ASP A 135 7.21 2.53 -8.60
CA ASP A 135 7.81 3.78 -9.02
C ASP A 135 8.74 4.28 -7.92
N PHE A 136 10.04 4.18 -8.18
CA PHE A 136 11.05 4.57 -7.21
C PHE A 136 11.38 6.04 -7.26
N ASN A 137 11.07 6.71 -8.37
CA ASN A 137 11.47 8.09 -8.53
C ASN A 137 10.52 8.79 -9.49
N SER A 138 9.37 9.15 -8.97
CA SER A 138 8.32 9.80 -9.76
C SER A 138 8.76 11.15 -10.31
N GLN A 139 9.78 11.78 -9.73
CA GLN A 139 10.26 13.08 -10.18
C GLN A 139 11.02 13.02 -11.51
N GLU A 140 11.57 11.88 -11.85
CA GLU A 140 12.26 11.71 -13.11
C GLU A 140 11.33 11.43 -14.27
N ARG A 141 10.06 11.30 -14.00
CA ARG A 141 9.06 11.05 -15.02
C ARG A 141 8.37 12.34 -15.38
N SER A 142 8.98 13.05 -16.20
CA SER A 142 8.38 14.28 -16.69
C SER A 142 7.66 14.07 -18.01
#